data_32ab882e6f8e600b8d9d21e13ad475a2
#
_entry.id   32ab882e6f8e600b8d9d21e13ad475a2
#
_cell.length_a   1.000
_cell.length_b   1.000
_cell.length_c   1.000
_cell.angle_alpha   90.00
_cell.angle_beta   90.00
_cell.angle_gamma   90.00
#
_symmetry.space_group_name_H-M   'P 1'
#
loop_
_entity.id
_entity.type
_entity.pdbx_description
1 polymer ?
#
loop_
_entity_poly.entity_id
_entity_poly.type
_entity_poly.pdbx_seq_one_letter_code
_entity_poly.pdbx_strand_id
1 'polypeptide(L)'
;VKEARLFKFGSGTGTNFSNLRGEGENLSGGGVSSGVMSFLKIGDRAAGAIKSGGTTRRAAKMVILDLDHPDIEDFIEWKAIEEDKARALINAGYPSDYNGEAYATVSGQNSNNSVRVPNEFIKALESDGDWELTARTDGSTMKTVKARDLWSKIADAAWRCADPGVQFNTTINEWHTSPAGGQIRASNPCSEYLFLDNTACNLASLNLVKFYDDENQVFDITSYKHALRIWTIVLEISVEMAQFPSKEIAQGSYDYRTLGLGYANLGSLLMRKGIAYDSELGRAIAGALTAMLTGEAYKTSAEMASVVGPFPKYSENKDNMLRVMGNHRKAAYDSNDYVGISHDLLAIDQNLCPDDLLKGAQDSWDGALELGLSLIHI
;
A
#
# COMPACT_ATOMS: atom_id res chain seq x y z
N VAL A 1 10.00 -19.11 6.39
CA VAL A 1 11.14 -18.95 7.31
C VAL A 1 11.64 -17.51 7.33
N LYS A 2 11.87 -16.85 6.17
CA LYS A 2 12.31 -15.44 6.12
C LYS A 2 11.31 -14.51 6.82
N GLU A 3 10.01 -14.58 6.53
CA GLU A 3 8.98 -13.79 7.22
C GLU A 3 8.96 -14.00 8.74
N ALA A 4 9.02 -15.26 9.19
CA ALA A 4 9.07 -15.60 10.61
C ALA A 4 10.25 -14.91 11.33
N ARG A 5 11.39 -14.77 10.65
CA ARG A 5 12.54 -14.02 11.15
C ARG A 5 12.25 -12.52 11.24
N LEU A 6 11.55 -11.95 10.24
CA LEU A 6 11.14 -10.55 10.24
C LEU A 6 10.21 -10.23 11.40
N PHE A 7 9.25 -11.10 11.70
CA PHE A 7 8.32 -10.93 12.83
C PHE A 7 9.04 -10.80 14.17
N LYS A 8 10.15 -11.53 14.35
CA LYS A 8 10.96 -11.45 15.58
C LYS A 8 11.54 -10.05 15.81
N PHE A 9 11.82 -9.30 14.75
CA PHE A 9 12.32 -7.92 14.81
C PHE A 9 11.20 -6.87 14.85
N GLY A 10 9.94 -7.29 14.92
CA GLY A 10 8.78 -6.38 14.98
C GLY A 10 8.44 -5.72 13.66
N SER A 11 8.98 -6.21 12.54
CA SER A 11 8.67 -5.71 11.21
C SER A 11 7.37 -6.32 10.68
N GLY A 12 6.58 -5.52 9.95
CA GLY A 12 5.53 -6.02 9.10
C GLY A 12 6.10 -6.67 7.83
N THR A 13 5.36 -7.59 7.23
CA THR A 13 5.70 -8.20 5.93
C THR A 13 4.52 -8.18 4.99
N GLY A 14 4.79 -8.14 3.69
CA GLY A 14 3.76 -8.37 2.68
C GLY A 14 4.31 -9.30 1.60
N THR A 15 3.53 -10.30 1.22
CA THR A 15 3.94 -11.30 0.25
C THR A 15 2.80 -11.64 -0.69
N ASN A 16 3.09 -11.60 -1.99
CA ASN A 16 2.20 -12.13 -3.01
C ASN A 16 2.48 -13.63 -3.16
N PHE A 17 1.47 -14.46 -2.93
CA PHE A 17 1.55 -15.91 -2.95
C PHE A 17 1.11 -16.54 -4.28
N SER A 18 0.77 -15.72 -5.28
CA SER A 18 0.19 -16.18 -6.56
C SER A 18 1.10 -17.08 -7.38
N ASN A 19 2.40 -17.14 -7.08
CA ASN A 19 3.33 -18.07 -7.74
C ASN A 19 3.25 -19.50 -7.18
N LEU A 20 2.56 -19.72 -6.07
CA LEU A 20 2.31 -21.07 -5.57
C LEU A 20 1.23 -21.74 -6.43
N ARG A 21 1.37 -23.06 -6.63
CA ARG A 21 0.37 -23.83 -7.36
C ARG A 21 -0.95 -23.88 -6.63
N GLY A 22 -2.05 -23.85 -7.38
CA GLY A 22 -3.39 -24.12 -6.87
C GLY A 22 -3.57 -25.58 -6.47
N GLU A 23 -4.65 -25.86 -5.76
CA GLU A 23 -5.03 -27.23 -5.41
C GLU A 23 -5.29 -28.07 -6.66
N GLY A 24 -4.78 -29.30 -6.66
CA GLY A 24 -4.93 -30.23 -7.78
C GLY A 24 -3.94 -30.06 -8.92
N GLU A 25 -3.13 -29.00 -8.99
CA GLU A 25 -2.09 -28.88 -10.01
C GLU A 25 -1.01 -29.95 -9.84
N ASN A 26 -0.53 -30.48 -10.98
CA ASN A 26 0.46 -31.55 -10.99
C ASN A 26 1.82 -31.12 -10.41
N LEU A 27 2.46 -32.01 -9.65
CA LEU A 27 3.81 -31.84 -9.14
C LEU A 27 4.82 -32.56 -10.03
N SER A 28 6.01 -31.98 -10.21
CA SER A 28 7.09 -32.56 -11.03
C SER A 28 7.58 -33.93 -10.54
N GLY A 29 7.43 -34.25 -9.25
CA GLY A 29 7.78 -35.51 -8.64
C GLY A 29 6.65 -36.53 -8.58
N GLY A 30 5.50 -36.27 -9.20
CA GLY A 30 4.27 -37.07 -9.10
C GLY A 30 3.38 -36.63 -7.94
N GLY A 31 2.06 -36.84 -8.09
CA GLY A 31 1.03 -36.32 -7.17
C GLY A 31 0.56 -34.93 -7.54
N VAL A 32 -0.27 -34.33 -6.67
CA VAL A 32 -0.92 -33.05 -6.88
C VAL A 32 -0.64 -32.07 -5.74
N SER A 33 -0.74 -30.78 -6.04
CA SER A 33 -0.59 -29.69 -5.07
C SER A 33 -1.76 -29.68 -4.08
N SER A 34 -1.46 -29.39 -2.81
CA SER A 34 -2.46 -29.13 -1.75
C SER A 34 -2.97 -27.70 -1.73
N GLY A 35 -2.62 -26.90 -2.73
CA GLY A 35 -3.07 -25.53 -2.90
C GLY A 35 -2.37 -24.49 -2.00
N VAL A 36 -2.58 -23.22 -2.32
CA VAL A 36 -1.99 -22.09 -1.59
C VAL A 36 -2.51 -22.01 -0.16
N MET A 37 -3.76 -22.38 0.08
CA MET A 37 -4.41 -22.26 1.39
C MET A 37 -3.69 -23.07 2.49
N SER A 38 -3.11 -24.23 2.15
CA SER A 38 -2.33 -25.04 3.09
C SER A 38 -1.07 -24.30 3.57
N PHE A 39 -0.38 -23.57 2.68
CA PHE A 39 0.81 -22.78 3.01
C PHE A 39 0.46 -21.51 3.80
N LEU A 40 -0.68 -20.87 3.49
CA LEU A 40 -1.14 -19.68 4.21
C LEU A 40 -1.44 -19.99 5.69
N LYS A 41 -2.03 -21.15 5.98
CA LYS A 41 -2.27 -21.62 7.36
C LYS A 41 -0.98 -21.79 8.15
N ILE A 42 0.10 -22.29 7.53
CA ILE A 42 1.43 -22.36 8.16
C ILE A 42 1.95 -20.96 8.50
N GLY A 43 1.87 -20.03 7.55
CA GLY A 43 2.30 -18.63 7.74
C GLY A 43 1.51 -17.93 8.84
N ASP A 44 0.21 -18.10 8.90
CA ASP A 44 -0.67 -17.55 9.92
C ASP A 44 -0.31 -18.07 11.33
N ARG A 45 -0.10 -19.37 11.49
CA ARG A 45 0.32 -19.95 12.78
C ARG A 45 1.72 -19.47 13.20
N ALA A 46 2.65 -19.35 12.26
CA ALA A 46 3.97 -18.78 12.53
C ALA A 46 3.89 -17.34 13.02
N ALA A 47 3.05 -16.52 12.38
CA ALA A 47 2.82 -15.12 12.79
C ALA A 47 2.18 -15.02 14.18
N GLY A 48 1.24 -15.91 14.51
CA GLY A 48 0.63 -15.97 15.84
C GLY A 48 1.58 -16.41 16.95
N ALA A 49 2.54 -17.29 16.64
CA ALA A 49 3.48 -17.85 17.62
C ALA A 49 4.68 -16.93 17.89
N ILE A 50 5.10 -16.11 16.93
CA ILE A 50 6.31 -15.28 17.03
C ILE A 50 5.92 -13.88 17.51
N LYS A 51 6.36 -13.53 18.73
CA LYS A 51 6.19 -12.19 19.29
C LYS A 51 7.50 -11.41 19.22
N SER A 52 7.41 -10.14 18.84
CA SER A 52 8.56 -9.25 18.76
C SER A 52 9.20 -9.04 20.13
N GLY A 53 10.50 -9.41 20.27
CA GLY A 53 11.35 -9.07 21.41
C GLY A 53 10.78 -9.31 22.79
N GLY A 54 9.87 -10.27 22.97
CA GLY A 54 9.18 -10.50 24.25
C GLY A 54 8.06 -9.50 24.55
N THR A 55 7.76 -8.59 23.62
CA THR A 55 6.66 -7.62 23.75
C THR A 55 5.31 -8.24 23.36
N THR A 56 4.22 -7.54 23.70
CA THR A 56 2.86 -7.93 23.34
C THR A 56 2.49 -7.64 21.87
N ARG A 57 3.39 -7.01 21.08
CA ARG A 57 3.12 -6.67 19.68
C ARG A 57 3.04 -7.93 18.83
N ARG A 58 1.90 -8.12 18.19
CA ARG A 58 1.69 -9.21 17.22
C ARG A 58 2.47 -8.93 15.93
N ALA A 59 2.83 -10.00 15.23
CA ALA A 59 3.31 -9.91 13.86
C ALA A 59 2.24 -9.29 12.96
N ALA A 60 2.65 -8.43 12.04
CA ALA A 60 1.79 -7.87 11.02
C ALA A 60 2.17 -8.48 9.66
N LYS A 61 1.20 -9.12 9.00
CA LYS A 61 1.41 -9.85 7.75
C LYS A 61 0.33 -9.46 6.75
N MET A 62 0.74 -9.09 5.52
CA MET A 62 -0.14 -9.00 4.36
C MET A 62 0.05 -10.24 3.49
N VAL A 63 -1.07 -10.85 3.12
CA VAL A 63 -1.15 -11.94 2.16
C VAL A 63 -1.89 -11.45 0.93
N ILE A 64 -1.26 -11.60 -0.24
CA ILE A 64 -1.85 -11.15 -1.50
C ILE A 64 -2.00 -12.33 -2.44
N LEU A 65 -3.13 -12.37 -3.14
CA LEU A 65 -3.39 -13.34 -4.18
C LEU A 65 -3.95 -12.62 -5.42
N ASP A 66 -3.42 -12.97 -6.60
CA ASP A 66 -3.91 -12.46 -7.86
C ASP A 66 -5.26 -13.08 -8.19
N LEU A 67 -6.16 -12.30 -8.78
CA LEU A 67 -7.56 -12.68 -8.93
C LEU A 67 -7.79 -13.84 -9.92
N ASP A 68 -6.79 -14.17 -10.74
CA ASP A 68 -6.80 -15.31 -11.66
C ASP A 68 -6.23 -16.61 -11.04
N HIS A 69 -5.92 -16.62 -9.73
CA HIS A 69 -5.37 -17.80 -9.07
C HIS A 69 -6.44 -18.91 -8.93
N PRO A 70 -6.12 -20.20 -9.14
CA PRO A 70 -7.08 -21.29 -9.02
C PRO A 70 -7.82 -21.35 -7.68
N ASP A 71 -7.14 -21.06 -6.57
CA ASP A 71 -7.68 -21.11 -5.20
C ASP A 71 -8.30 -19.77 -4.75
N ILE A 72 -8.59 -18.83 -5.67
CA ILE A 72 -9.01 -17.48 -5.30
C ILE A 72 -10.34 -17.44 -4.54
N GLU A 73 -11.28 -18.32 -4.90
CA GLU A 73 -12.59 -18.35 -4.23
C GLU A 73 -12.45 -18.77 -2.76
N ASP A 74 -11.66 -19.80 -2.48
CA ASP A 74 -11.35 -20.23 -1.11
C ASP A 74 -10.60 -19.17 -0.32
N PHE A 75 -9.68 -18.44 -0.97
CA PHE A 75 -8.95 -17.35 -0.36
C PHE A 75 -9.88 -16.19 0.04
N ILE A 76 -10.81 -15.80 -0.82
CA ILE A 76 -11.79 -14.73 -0.56
C ILE A 76 -12.65 -15.09 0.65
N GLU A 77 -13.17 -16.31 0.70
CA GLU A 77 -14.11 -16.74 1.72
C GLU A 77 -13.43 -17.18 3.03
N TRP A 78 -12.12 -17.39 3.03
CA TRP A 78 -11.38 -18.00 4.14
C TRP A 78 -11.68 -17.37 5.49
N LYS A 79 -11.48 -16.05 5.64
CA LYS A 79 -11.69 -15.38 6.93
C LYS A 79 -13.15 -15.31 7.35
N ALA A 80 -14.06 -15.16 6.40
CA ALA A 80 -15.48 -15.17 6.69
C ALA A 80 -15.93 -16.54 7.27
N ILE A 81 -15.45 -17.63 6.69
CA ILE A 81 -15.70 -19.00 7.19
C ILE A 81 -15.08 -19.20 8.59
N GLU A 82 -13.86 -18.71 8.81
CA GLU A 82 -13.22 -18.84 10.12
C GLU A 82 -13.90 -17.99 11.21
N GLU A 83 -14.43 -16.81 10.84
CA GLU A 83 -15.26 -15.99 11.74
C GLU A 83 -16.58 -16.70 12.13
N ASP A 84 -17.24 -17.38 11.19
CA ASP A 84 -18.43 -18.18 11.49
C ASP A 84 -18.11 -19.32 12.47
N LYS A 85 -16.94 -19.97 12.34
CA LYS A 85 -16.49 -20.98 13.30
C LYS A 85 -16.25 -20.38 14.68
N ALA A 86 -15.60 -19.20 14.77
CA ALA A 86 -15.39 -18.51 16.04
C ALA A 86 -16.73 -18.16 16.71
N ARG A 87 -17.69 -17.65 15.94
CA ARG A 87 -19.07 -17.38 16.44
C ARG A 87 -19.77 -18.65 16.94
N ALA A 88 -19.63 -19.77 16.23
CA ALA A 88 -20.20 -21.04 16.67
C ALA A 88 -19.60 -21.50 18.01
N LEU A 89 -18.29 -21.35 18.22
CA LEU A 89 -17.62 -21.65 19.48
C LEU A 89 -18.09 -20.70 20.61
N ILE A 90 -18.21 -19.41 20.36
CA ILE A 90 -18.73 -18.43 21.31
C ILE A 90 -20.18 -18.79 21.72
N ASN A 91 -21.02 -19.14 20.78
CA ASN A 91 -22.39 -19.58 21.05
C ASN A 91 -22.44 -20.89 21.85
N ALA A 92 -21.40 -21.73 21.76
CA ALA A 92 -21.25 -22.95 22.58
C ALA A 92 -20.66 -22.68 23.98
N GLY A 93 -20.39 -21.42 24.33
CA GLY A 93 -19.94 -20.99 25.68
C GLY A 93 -18.45 -20.69 25.80
N TYR A 94 -17.67 -20.71 24.70
CA TYR A 94 -16.29 -20.26 24.72
C TYR A 94 -16.20 -18.73 24.92
N PRO A 95 -15.11 -18.22 25.56
CA PRO A 95 -14.94 -16.78 25.74
C PRO A 95 -14.91 -16.01 24.41
N SER A 96 -15.62 -14.87 24.34
CA SER A 96 -15.69 -14.00 23.16
C SER A 96 -14.53 -13.01 23.04
N ASP A 97 -13.60 -13.02 24.00
CA ASP A 97 -12.42 -12.17 23.97
C ASP A 97 -11.55 -12.49 22.73
N TYR A 98 -11.06 -11.46 22.07
CA TYR A 98 -10.24 -11.61 20.86
C TYR A 98 -8.95 -12.43 21.09
N ASN A 99 -8.40 -12.44 22.29
CA ASN A 99 -7.29 -13.31 22.69
C ASN A 99 -7.76 -14.64 23.27
N GLY A 100 -9.08 -14.86 23.36
CA GLY A 100 -9.71 -16.05 23.93
C GLY A 100 -9.59 -17.28 23.02
N GLU A 101 -10.02 -18.42 23.57
CA GLU A 101 -9.85 -19.73 22.94
C GLU A 101 -10.61 -19.85 21.62
N ALA A 102 -11.79 -19.22 21.48
CA ALA A 102 -12.56 -19.23 20.22
C ALA A 102 -11.72 -18.72 19.06
N TYR A 103 -11.09 -17.55 19.20
CA TYR A 103 -10.24 -16.97 18.15
C TYR A 103 -8.86 -17.64 18.03
N ALA A 104 -8.31 -18.17 19.10
CA ALA A 104 -7.05 -18.92 19.06
C ALA A 104 -7.17 -20.24 18.27
N THR A 105 -8.36 -20.81 18.18
CA THR A 105 -8.65 -22.09 17.52
C THR A 105 -8.76 -21.95 16.00
N VAL A 106 -9.31 -20.84 15.48
CA VAL A 106 -9.51 -20.58 14.06
C VAL A 106 -8.24 -20.07 13.39
N SER A 107 -8.17 -20.13 12.05
CA SER A 107 -7.01 -19.66 11.27
C SER A 107 -7.26 -18.28 10.66
N GLY A 108 -6.22 -17.67 10.06
CA GLY A 108 -6.33 -16.38 9.36
C GLY A 108 -6.38 -15.15 10.27
N GLN A 109 -6.11 -15.28 11.58
CA GLN A 109 -6.22 -14.19 12.55
C GLN A 109 -5.00 -13.28 12.60
N ASN A 110 -3.89 -13.67 11.97
CA ASN A 110 -2.60 -12.97 12.06
C ASN A 110 -2.16 -12.37 10.72
N SER A 111 -3.05 -12.32 9.74
CA SER A 111 -2.79 -11.71 8.42
C SER A 111 -3.92 -10.82 7.96
N ASN A 112 -3.57 -9.75 7.24
CA ASN A 112 -4.47 -9.01 6.38
C ASN A 112 -4.43 -9.66 5.00
N ASN A 113 -5.57 -9.89 4.39
CA ASN A 113 -5.66 -10.52 3.07
C ASN A 113 -6.12 -9.50 2.04
N SER A 114 -5.51 -9.49 0.88
CA SER A 114 -5.92 -8.64 -0.25
C SER A 114 -5.86 -9.39 -1.57
N VAL A 115 -6.78 -9.05 -2.47
CA VAL A 115 -6.79 -9.53 -3.85
C VAL A 115 -6.20 -8.49 -4.80
N ARG A 116 -5.42 -8.93 -5.79
CA ARG A 116 -4.90 -8.07 -6.86
C ARG A 116 -5.84 -8.12 -8.04
N VAL A 117 -6.43 -6.97 -8.39
CA VAL A 117 -7.46 -6.83 -9.42
C VAL A 117 -6.88 -6.06 -10.61
N PRO A 118 -6.72 -6.69 -11.79
CA PRO A 118 -6.30 -6.00 -13.00
C PRO A 118 -7.49 -5.33 -13.70
N ASN A 119 -7.21 -4.36 -14.57
CA ASN A 119 -8.26 -3.67 -15.36
C ASN A 119 -9.03 -4.61 -16.27
N GLU A 120 -8.42 -5.69 -16.74
CA GLU A 120 -9.06 -6.73 -17.54
C GLU A 120 -10.23 -7.39 -16.81
N PHE A 121 -10.08 -7.62 -15.50
CA PHE A 121 -11.18 -8.12 -14.66
C PHE A 121 -12.31 -7.10 -14.54
N ILE A 122 -11.99 -5.80 -14.36
CA ILE A 122 -13.02 -4.75 -14.29
C ILE A 122 -13.81 -4.68 -15.59
N LYS A 123 -13.14 -4.78 -16.75
CA LYS A 123 -13.81 -4.85 -18.06
C LYS A 123 -14.73 -6.09 -18.18
N ALA A 124 -14.28 -7.24 -17.71
CA ALA A 124 -15.10 -8.45 -17.67
C ALA A 124 -16.33 -8.27 -16.73
N LEU A 125 -16.12 -7.63 -15.56
CA LEU A 125 -17.19 -7.31 -14.62
C LEU A 125 -18.25 -6.38 -15.23
N GLU A 126 -17.83 -5.32 -15.90
CA GLU A 126 -18.72 -4.33 -16.55
C GLU A 126 -19.52 -4.95 -17.71
N SER A 127 -18.91 -5.84 -18.48
CA SER A 127 -19.54 -6.54 -19.60
C SER A 127 -20.30 -7.81 -19.21
N ASP A 128 -20.44 -8.11 -17.92
CA ASP A 128 -21.02 -9.37 -17.40
C ASP A 128 -20.35 -10.63 -17.98
N GLY A 129 -19.06 -10.52 -18.22
CA GLY A 129 -18.22 -11.53 -18.84
C GLY A 129 -17.72 -12.62 -17.89
N ASP A 130 -16.99 -13.54 -18.47
CA ASP A 130 -16.34 -14.63 -17.76
C ASP A 130 -14.92 -14.24 -17.33
N TRP A 131 -14.44 -14.89 -16.27
CA TRP A 131 -13.07 -14.75 -15.76
C TRP A 131 -12.44 -16.12 -15.60
N GLU A 132 -11.22 -16.28 -16.14
CA GLU A 132 -10.51 -17.56 -16.10
C GLU A 132 -9.57 -17.62 -14.90
N LEU A 133 -9.63 -18.74 -14.19
CA LEU A 133 -8.68 -19.11 -13.13
C LEU A 133 -7.64 -20.04 -13.75
N THR A 134 -6.36 -19.64 -13.71
CA THR A 134 -5.29 -20.25 -14.49
C THR A 134 -4.27 -21.02 -13.65
N ALA A 135 -3.89 -22.21 -14.10
CA ALA A 135 -2.84 -23.01 -13.47
C ALA A 135 -1.51 -22.24 -13.44
N ARG A 136 -0.78 -22.37 -12.35
CA ARG A 136 0.55 -21.75 -12.20
C ARG A 136 1.66 -22.59 -12.83
N THR A 137 1.36 -23.81 -13.17
CA THR A 137 2.31 -24.74 -13.80
C THR A 137 2.51 -24.45 -15.28
N ASP A 138 1.44 -24.22 -16.03
CA ASP A 138 1.46 -24.11 -17.49
C ASP A 138 0.56 -23.00 -18.08
N GLY A 139 -0.14 -22.25 -17.22
CA GLY A 139 -1.06 -21.19 -17.62
C GLY A 139 -2.38 -21.65 -18.22
N SER A 140 -2.68 -22.96 -18.17
CA SER A 140 -3.97 -23.48 -18.66
C SER A 140 -5.13 -23.04 -17.78
N THR A 141 -6.32 -22.88 -18.39
CA THR A 141 -7.55 -22.55 -17.65
C THR A 141 -7.99 -23.76 -16.84
N MET A 142 -7.99 -23.63 -15.51
CA MET A 142 -8.50 -24.67 -14.60
C MET A 142 -10.00 -24.53 -14.34
N LYS A 143 -10.49 -23.31 -14.27
CA LYS A 143 -11.90 -23.01 -14.01
C LYS A 143 -12.27 -21.67 -14.65
N THR A 144 -13.50 -21.57 -15.13
CA THR A 144 -14.08 -20.30 -15.58
C THR A 144 -15.22 -19.93 -14.64
N VAL A 145 -15.26 -18.69 -14.20
CA VAL A 145 -16.28 -18.15 -13.30
C VAL A 145 -16.88 -16.86 -13.86
N LYS A 146 -18.07 -16.46 -13.45
CA LYS A 146 -18.58 -15.13 -13.77
C LYS A 146 -17.82 -14.07 -12.97
N ALA A 147 -17.33 -13.03 -13.65
CA ALA A 147 -16.63 -11.93 -12.99
C ALA A 147 -17.53 -11.25 -11.92
N ARG A 148 -18.82 -11.12 -12.20
CA ARG A 148 -19.79 -10.55 -11.26
C ARG A 148 -19.98 -11.41 -10.00
N ASP A 149 -20.01 -12.72 -10.14
CA ASP A 149 -20.14 -13.62 -8.98
C ASP A 149 -18.91 -13.55 -8.09
N LEU A 150 -17.71 -13.52 -8.71
CA LEU A 150 -16.46 -13.40 -7.97
C LEU A 150 -16.37 -12.05 -7.24
N TRP A 151 -16.77 -10.95 -7.90
CA TRP A 151 -16.81 -9.62 -7.28
C TRP A 151 -17.81 -9.56 -6.12
N SER A 152 -18.97 -10.19 -6.27
CA SER A 152 -19.98 -10.27 -5.21
C SER A 152 -19.47 -11.04 -4.00
N LYS A 153 -18.71 -12.13 -4.20
CA LYS A 153 -18.05 -12.86 -3.11
C LYS A 153 -17.04 -11.99 -2.36
N ILE A 154 -16.22 -11.19 -3.07
CA ILE A 154 -15.28 -10.24 -2.47
C ILE A 154 -16.04 -9.23 -1.59
N ALA A 155 -17.11 -8.63 -2.13
CA ALA A 155 -17.90 -7.64 -1.42
C ALA A 155 -18.59 -8.23 -0.17
N ASP A 156 -19.17 -9.43 -0.27
CA ASP A 156 -19.82 -10.12 0.85
C ASP A 156 -18.81 -10.46 1.95
N ALA A 157 -17.66 -11.04 1.60
CA ALA A 157 -16.62 -11.39 2.56
C ALA A 157 -16.07 -10.14 3.27
N ALA A 158 -15.78 -9.07 2.51
CA ALA A 158 -15.31 -7.81 3.05
C ALA A 158 -16.34 -7.17 4.00
N TRP A 159 -17.62 -7.23 3.69
CA TRP A 159 -18.66 -6.75 4.57
C TRP A 159 -18.79 -7.60 5.87
N ARG A 160 -18.60 -8.90 5.78
CA ARG A 160 -18.75 -9.84 6.91
C ARG A 160 -17.57 -9.80 7.90
N CYS A 161 -16.34 -9.63 7.40
CA CYS A 161 -15.13 -9.77 8.22
C CYS A 161 -14.00 -8.76 7.88
N ALA A 162 -14.27 -7.72 7.09
CA ALA A 162 -13.33 -6.68 6.65
C ALA A 162 -12.19 -7.17 5.74
N ASP A 163 -12.18 -8.43 5.33
CA ASP A 163 -11.24 -9.02 4.38
C ASP A 163 -12.00 -9.79 3.28
N PRO A 164 -11.43 -9.89 2.06
CA PRO A 164 -10.16 -9.31 1.63
C PRO A 164 -10.26 -7.81 1.29
N GLY A 165 -9.11 -7.10 1.38
CA GLY A 165 -8.94 -5.80 0.75
C GLY A 165 -8.78 -5.95 -0.76
N VAL A 166 -8.90 -4.84 -1.49
CA VAL A 166 -8.73 -4.79 -2.96
C VAL A 166 -7.54 -3.91 -3.31
N GLN A 167 -6.65 -4.41 -4.16
CA GLN A 167 -5.52 -3.67 -4.71
C GLN A 167 -5.61 -3.65 -6.24
N PHE A 168 -5.78 -2.47 -6.83
CA PHE A 168 -5.93 -2.29 -8.27
C PHE A 168 -4.57 -2.40 -8.97
N ASN A 169 -4.26 -3.58 -9.48
CA ASN A 169 -2.94 -3.93 -10.00
C ASN A 169 -2.44 -3.01 -11.12
N THR A 170 -3.30 -2.73 -12.10
CA THR A 170 -2.94 -1.89 -13.25
C THR A 170 -2.67 -0.47 -12.80
N THR A 171 -3.58 0.15 -12.06
CA THR A 171 -3.45 1.51 -11.54
C THR A 171 -2.21 1.68 -10.68
N ILE A 172 -1.95 0.74 -9.76
CA ILE A 172 -0.74 0.78 -8.92
C ILE A 172 0.52 0.81 -9.76
N ASN A 173 0.60 0.00 -10.83
CA ASN A 173 1.77 -0.05 -11.69
C ASN A 173 1.84 1.11 -12.69
N GLU A 174 0.75 1.75 -13.03
CA GLU A 174 0.74 3.02 -13.80
C GLU A 174 1.38 4.17 -13.01
N TRP A 175 1.25 4.17 -11.70
CA TRP A 175 1.87 5.16 -10.79
C TRP A 175 3.24 4.73 -10.25
N HIS A 176 3.78 3.62 -10.74
CA HIS A 176 5.09 3.14 -10.31
C HIS A 176 6.22 4.06 -10.76
N THR A 177 7.03 4.54 -9.83
CA THR A 177 8.17 5.43 -10.11
C THR A 177 9.40 4.69 -10.59
N SER A 178 9.52 3.40 -10.33
CA SER A 178 10.74 2.61 -10.58
C SER A 178 10.50 1.28 -11.31
N PRO A 179 9.77 1.27 -12.45
CA PRO A 179 9.37 0.03 -13.14
C PRO A 179 10.53 -0.75 -13.78
N ALA A 180 11.70 -0.14 -13.99
CA ALA A 180 12.88 -0.87 -14.45
C ALA A 180 13.37 -1.91 -13.43
N GLY A 181 13.01 -1.75 -12.15
CA GLY A 181 13.29 -2.72 -11.10
C GLY A 181 12.31 -3.90 -11.03
N GLY A 182 11.20 -3.86 -11.76
CA GLY A 182 10.14 -4.85 -11.77
C GLY A 182 8.76 -4.26 -11.51
N GLN A 183 7.77 -5.11 -11.35
CA GLN A 183 6.40 -4.72 -11.03
C GLN A 183 6.17 -4.66 -9.52
N ILE A 184 5.28 -3.78 -9.10
CA ILE A 184 4.72 -3.79 -7.74
C ILE A 184 3.71 -4.92 -7.68
N ARG A 185 3.99 -5.93 -6.85
CA ARG A 185 3.17 -7.14 -6.72
C ARG A 185 2.51 -7.28 -5.36
N ALA A 186 2.99 -6.55 -4.36
CA ALA A 186 2.55 -6.65 -2.98
C ALA A 186 2.55 -5.29 -2.28
N SER A 187 2.03 -5.26 -1.06
CA SER A 187 2.12 -4.14 -0.14
C SER A 187 2.54 -4.62 1.25
N ASN A 188 2.87 -3.69 2.14
CA ASN A 188 2.95 -3.94 3.57
C ASN A 188 1.55 -4.22 4.16
N PRO A 189 1.43 -4.60 5.46
CA PRO A 189 0.16 -5.00 6.06
C PRO A 189 -0.96 -3.97 6.04
N CYS A 190 -0.63 -2.68 6.09
CA CYS A 190 -1.63 -1.59 6.07
C CYS A 190 -1.88 -1.03 4.65
N SER A 191 -1.19 -1.54 3.63
CA SER A 191 -1.29 -1.18 2.20
C SER A 191 -0.86 0.24 1.83
N GLU A 192 -0.18 0.96 2.71
CA GLU A 192 0.39 2.28 2.39
C GLU A 192 1.70 2.20 1.61
N TYR A 193 2.44 1.11 1.70
CA TYR A 193 3.70 0.91 1.00
C TYR A 193 3.54 -0.07 -0.16
N LEU A 194 3.46 0.45 -1.35
CA LEU A 194 3.32 -0.28 -2.62
C LEU A 194 4.58 -0.05 -3.46
N PHE A 195 5.51 -1.00 -3.40
CA PHE A 195 6.80 -0.88 -4.09
C PHE A 195 7.38 -2.25 -4.45
N LEU A 196 8.65 -2.27 -4.88
CA LEU A 196 9.35 -3.48 -5.34
C LEU A 196 9.59 -4.50 -4.23
N ASP A 197 9.71 -5.76 -4.62
CA ASP A 197 10.07 -6.85 -3.73
C ASP A 197 11.45 -6.61 -3.08
N ASN A 198 11.63 -7.14 -1.87
CA ASN A 198 12.87 -7.02 -1.09
C ASN A 198 13.29 -5.57 -0.81
N THR A 199 12.34 -4.67 -0.63
CA THR A 199 12.55 -3.33 -0.13
C THR A 199 11.88 -3.14 1.23
N ALA A 200 12.25 -2.11 1.95
CA ALA A 200 11.64 -1.75 3.23
C ALA A 200 11.36 -0.26 3.30
N CYS A 201 10.44 0.13 4.15
CA CYS A 201 10.06 1.50 4.39
C CYS A 201 10.23 1.84 5.87
N ASN A 202 10.90 2.94 6.17
CA ASN A 202 10.91 3.57 7.48
C ASN A 202 9.79 4.62 7.54
N LEU A 203 9.29 4.95 8.72
CA LEU A 203 8.07 5.74 8.86
C LEU A 203 8.26 6.95 9.77
N ALA A 204 7.68 8.09 9.34
CA ALA A 204 7.43 9.26 10.18
C ALA A 204 6.06 9.86 9.84
N SER A 205 5.40 10.50 10.81
CA SER A 205 4.13 11.17 10.60
C SER A 205 4.10 12.50 11.34
N LEU A 206 3.66 13.56 10.64
CA LEU A 206 3.46 14.89 11.21
C LEU A 206 2.05 15.03 11.77
N ASN A 207 1.93 15.63 12.94
CA ASN A 207 0.63 15.97 13.52
C ASN A 207 0.13 17.30 12.96
N LEU A 208 -0.81 17.28 12.01
CA LEU A 208 -1.32 18.47 11.32
C LEU A 208 -1.87 19.54 12.28
N VAL A 209 -2.49 19.14 13.38
CA VAL A 209 -3.07 20.07 14.36
C VAL A 209 -2.01 20.97 15.00
N LYS A 210 -0.73 20.57 15.00
CA LYS A 210 0.36 21.39 15.56
C LYS A 210 0.76 22.59 14.68
N PHE A 211 0.30 22.60 13.45
CA PHE A 211 0.51 23.70 12.49
C PHE A 211 -0.73 24.58 12.34
N TYR A 212 -1.77 24.38 13.14
CA TYR A 212 -3.00 25.15 13.07
C TYR A 212 -3.16 26.06 14.29
N ASP A 213 -3.34 27.34 14.03
CA ASP A 213 -3.65 28.36 14.99
C ASP A 213 -5.17 28.55 15.09
N ASP A 214 -5.75 28.09 16.20
CA ASP A 214 -7.20 28.18 16.46
C ASP A 214 -7.69 29.63 16.64
N GLU A 215 -6.85 30.53 17.16
CA GLU A 215 -7.24 31.92 17.43
C GLU A 215 -7.37 32.71 16.11
N ASN A 216 -6.38 32.54 15.22
CA ASN A 216 -6.34 33.21 13.94
C ASN A 216 -6.95 32.42 12.79
N GLN A 217 -7.33 31.16 13.02
CA GLN A 217 -7.89 30.22 12.03
C GLN A 217 -6.95 29.98 10.82
N VAL A 218 -5.63 30.02 11.04
CA VAL A 218 -4.59 29.95 10.02
C VAL A 218 -3.80 28.63 10.15
N PHE A 219 -3.51 28.00 9.03
CA PHE A 219 -2.57 26.89 8.96
C PHE A 219 -1.16 27.41 8.62
N ASP A 220 -0.17 27.13 9.45
CA ASP A 220 1.22 27.56 9.27
C ASP A 220 1.93 26.69 8.23
N ILE A 221 1.78 27.08 6.95
CA ILE A 221 2.39 26.42 5.79
C ILE A 221 3.92 26.44 5.89
N THR A 222 4.49 27.54 6.38
CA THR A 222 5.96 27.71 6.46
C THR A 222 6.58 26.69 7.42
N SER A 223 6.04 26.59 8.63
CA SER A 223 6.49 25.61 9.60
C SER A 223 6.22 24.18 9.14
N TYR A 224 5.08 23.93 8.45
CA TYR A 224 4.74 22.62 7.91
C TYR A 224 5.77 22.18 6.85
N LYS A 225 6.05 23.02 5.84
CA LYS A 225 7.08 22.74 4.82
C LYS A 225 8.47 22.54 5.43
N HIS A 226 8.84 23.34 6.42
CA HIS A 226 10.10 23.18 7.12
C HIS A 226 10.19 21.81 7.84
N ALA A 227 9.12 21.42 8.53
CA ALA A 227 9.06 20.13 9.21
C ALA A 227 9.14 18.95 8.19
N LEU A 228 8.45 19.06 7.04
CA LEU A 228 8.52 18.07 5.96
C LEU A 228 9.96 17.91 5.45
N ARG A 229 10.64 19.01 5.22
CA ARG A 229 12.06 19.00 4.81
C ARG A 229 12.95 18.28 5.83
N ILE A 230 12.86 18.64 7.11
CA ILE A 230 13.67 18.05 8.17
C ILE A 230 13.37 16.55 8.30
N TRP A 231 12.11 16.13 8.30
CA TRP A 231 11.76 14.72 8.43
C TRP A 231 12.14 13.90 7.20
N THR A 232 12.13 14.48 6.00
CA THR A 232 12.66 13.81 4.79
C THR A 232 14.16 13.50 4.97
N ILE A 233 14.93 14.47 5.44
CA ILE A 233 16.39 14.27 5.72
C ILE A 233 16.59 13.21 6.82
N VAL A 234 15.82 13.27 7.91
CA VAL A 234 15.91 12.29 9.01
C VAL A 234 15.60 10.87 8.52
N LEU A 235 14.56 10.71 7.70
CA LEU A 235 14.21 9.40 7.13
C LEU A 235 15.32 8.88 6.22
N GLU A 236 15.90 9.73 5.39
CA GLU A 236 17.01 9.38 4.50
C GLU A 236 18.24 8.90 5.31
N ILE A 237 18.63 9.63 6.34
CA ILE A 237 19.73 9.23 7.25
C ILE A 237 19.38 7.89 7.91
N SER A 238 18.15 7.69 8.32
CA SER A 238 17.73 6.45 8.99
C SER A 238 17.76 5.23 8.07
N VAL A 239 17.53 5.37 6.76
CA VAL A 239 17.73 4.28 5.79
C VAL A 239 19.20 3.86 5.73
N GLU A 240 20.13 4.82 5.67
CA GLU A 240 21.57 4.55 5.69
C GLU A 240 22.03 3.83 6.96
N MET A 241 21.46 4.21 8.11
CA MET A 241 21.85 3.67 9.43
C MET A 241 21.10 2.41 9.81
N ALA A 242 20.10 1.99 9.06
CA ALA A 242 19.24 0.86 9.41
C ALA A 242 19.97 -0.48 9.30
N GLN A 243 19.60 -1.40 10.19
CA GLN A 243 19.98 -2.80 10.10
C GLN A 243 18.83 -3.60 9.51
N PHE A 244 19.05 -4.20 8.35
CA PHE A 244 18.03 -5.00 7.66
C PHE A 244 18.20 -6.49 7.97
N PRO A 245 17.08 -7.25 8.01
CA PRO A 245 17.11 -8.66 8.44
C PRO A 245 17.66 -9.62 7.37
N SER A 246 17.82 -9.18 6.12
CA SER A 246 18.45 -9.95 5.05
C SER A 246 19.28 -9.04 4.13
N LYS A 247 20.24 -9.66 3.43
CA LYS A 247 21.09 -8.95 2.46
C LYS A 247 20.28 -8.39 1.29
N GLU A 248 19.30 -9.13 0.83
CA GLU A 248 18.45 -8.73 -0.30
C GLU A 248 17.65 -7.48 0.05
N ILE A 249 17.08 -7.41 1.26
CA ILE A 249 16.34 -6.23 1.73
C ILE A 249 17.29 -5.05 1.95
N ALA A 250 18.48 -5.28 2.50
CA ALA A 250 19.49 -4.24 2.65
C ALA A 250 19.88 -3.64 1.28
N GLN A 251 20.13 -4.50 0.29
CA GLN A 251 20.47 -4.06 -1.06
C GLN A 251 19.34 -3.29 -1.73
N GLY A 252 18.10 -3.83 -1.71
CA GLY A 252 16.94 -3.15 -2.31
C GLY A 252 16.63 -1.81 -1.64
N SER A 253 16.77 -1.73 -0.32
CA SER A 253 16.58 -0.47 0.42
C SER A 253 17.68 0.56 0.10
N TYR A 254 18.92 0.13 -0.08
CA TYR A 254 20.01 1.00 -0.53
C TYR A 254 19.82 1.46 -1.98
N ASP A 255 19.41 0.55 -2.86
CA ASP A 255 19.29 0.83 -4.30
C ASP A 255 18.17 1.82 -4.62
N TYR A 256 17.09 1.82 -3.85
CA TYR A 256 15.89 2.64 -4.12
C TYR A 256 15.57 3.68 -3.05
N ARG A 257 16.06 3.55 -1.83
CA ARG A 257 16.00 4.52 -0.73
C ARG A 257 14.59 5.06 -0.45
N THR A 258 13.60 4.17 -0.36
CA THR A 258 12.20 4.54 -0.15
C THR A 258 11.96 5.06 1.26
N LEU A 259 11.22 6.19 1.35
CA LEU A 259 10.89 6.89 2.59
C LEU A 259 9.38 6.89 2.82
N GLY A 260 8.94 6.66 4.06
CA GLY A 260 7.53 6.68 4.46
C GLY A 260 7.21 7.92 5.29
N LEU A 261 6.86 9.02 4.66
CA LEU A 261 6.45 10.25 5.34
C LEU A 261 4.94 10.47 5.18
N GLY A 262 4.25 10.63 6.30
CA GLY A 262 2.82 10.84 6.34
C GLY A 262 2.39 11.92 7.32
N TYR A 263 1.10 11.97 7.61
CA TYR A 263 0.54 12.83 8.64
C TYR A 263 -0.57 12.14 9.43
N ALA A 264 -0.90 12.72 10.57
CA ALA A 264 -2.01 12.33 11.43
C ALA A 264 -2.91 13.53 11.73
N ASN A 265 -4.13 13.24 12.21
CA ASN A 265 -5.07 14.24 12.70
C ASN A 265 -5.69 15.14 11.65
N LEU A 266 -5.82 14.70 10.38
CA LEU A 266 -6.59 15.43 9.37
C LEU A 266 -8.05 15.63 9.84
N GLY A 267 -8.71 14.59 10.32
CA GLY A 267 -10.07 14.70 10.84
C GLY A 267 -10.19 15.69 12.01
N SER A 268 -9.20 15.71 12.92
CA SER A 268 -9.16 16.70 14.02
C SER A 268 -8.96 18.12 13.52
N LEU A 269 -8.14 18.33 12.48
CA LEU A 269 -7.95 19.62 11.86
C LEU A 269 -9.25 20.11 11.22
N LEU A 270 -9.92 19.27 10.43
CA LEU A 270 -11.19 19.63 9.80
C LEU A 270 -12.29 19.95 10.82
N MET A 271 -12.39 19.14 11.91
CA MET A 271 -13.33 19.44 13.00
C MET A 271 -13.06 20.79 13.67
N ARG A 272 -11.79 21.15 13.90
CA ARG A 272 -11.43 22.48 14.45
C ARG A 272 -11.80 23.61 13.51
N LYS A 273 -11.75 23.39 12.21
CA LYS A 273 -12.18 24.33 11.18
C LYS A 273 -13.70 24.33 10.95
N GLY A 274 -14.46 23.47 11.62
CA GLY A 274 -15.90 23.32 11.40
C GLY A 274 -16.26 22.73 10.04
N ILE A 275 -15.37 21.93 9.43
CA ILE A 275 -15.51 21.35 8.10
C ILE A 275 -15.87 19.88 8.23
N ALA A 276 -16.93 19.43 7.56
CA ALA A 276 -17.30 18.01 7.53
C ALA A 276 -16.22 17.20 6.80
N TYR A 277 -15.87 16.03 7.36
CA TYR A 277 -14.80 15.17 6.83
C TYR A 277 -15.06 14.70 5.39
N ASP A 278 -16.31 14.43 5.05
CA ASP A 278 -16.76 13.94 3.74
C ASP A 278 -17.18 15.07 2.78
N SER A 279 -16.95 16.35 3.14
CA SER A 279 -17.25 17.49 2.28
C SER A 279 -16.25 17.66 1.14
N GLU A 280 -16.67 18.30 0.06
CA GLU A 280 -15.78 18.65 -1.06
C GLU A 280 -14.64 19.59 -0.62
N LEU A 281 -14.94 20.57 0.23
CA LEU A 281 -13.93 21.42 0.84
C LEU A 281 -12.92 20.62 1.68
N GLY A 282 -13.40 19.65 2.47
CA GLY A 282 -12.53 18.75 3.25
C GLY A 282 -11.59 17.95 2.36
N ARG A 283 -12.08 17.44 1.24
CA ARG A 283 -11.27 16.73 0.24
C ARG A 283 -10.24 17.65 -0.43
N ALA A 284 -10.63 18.87 -0.80
CA ALA A 284 -9.72 19.85 -1.41
C ALA A 284 -8.56 20.22 -0.44
N ILE A 285 -8.86 20.45 0.84
CA ILE A 285 -7.85 20.71 1.88
C ILE A 285 -6.93 19.50 2.05
N ALA A 286 -7.48 18.30 2.14
CA ALA A 286 -6.69 17.07 2.26
C ALA A 286 -5.76 16.88 1.05
N GLY A 287 -6.28 17.13 -0.17
CA GLY A 287 -5.50 17.09 -1.40
C GLY A 287 -4.34 18.09 -1.39
N ALA A 288 -4.58 19.33 -0.99
CA ALA A 288 -3.54 20.36 -0.93
C ALA A 288 -2.46 20.06 0.13
N LEU A 289 -2.85 19.63 1.33
CA LEU A 289 -1.90 19.24 2.39
C LEU A 289 -1.04 18.05 1.98
N THR A 290 -1.63 17.05 1.31
CA THR A 290 -0.93 15.88 0.80
C THR A 290 -0.01 16.24 -0.38
N ALA A 291 -0.44 17.12 -1.26
CA ALA A 291 0.36 17.62 -2.38
C ALA A 291 1.59 18.39 -1.87
N MET A 292 1.43 19.25 -0.84
CA MET A 292 2.57 19.90 -0.17
C MET A 292 3.52 18.89 0.46
N LEU A 293 2.99 17.88 1.19
CA LEU A 293 3.81 16.84 1.83
C LEU A 293 4.68 16.15 0.79
N THR A 294 4.05 15.62 -0.25
CA THR A 294 4.73 14.81 -1.25
C THR A 294 5.66 15.66 -2.11
N GLY A 295 5.19 16.84 -2.57
CA GLY A 295 6.01 17.76 -3.36
C GLY A 295 7.24 18.26 -2.62
N GLU A 296 7.11 18.64 -1.33
CA GLU A 296 8.25 19.12 -0.53
C GLU A 296 9.22 17.97 -0.19
N ALA A 297 8.72 16.74 0.00
CA ALA A 297 9.57 15.57 0.19
C ALA A 297 10.41 15.27 -1.08
N TYR A 298 9.80 15.28 -2.27
CA TYR A 298 10.54 15.10 -3.53
C TYR A 298 11.50 16.24 -3.83
N LYS A 299 11.10 17.49 -3.56
CA LYS A 299 11.98 18.64 -3.67
C LYS A 299 13.20 18.51 -2.77
N THR A 300 13.01 18.14 -1.50
CA THR A 300 14.11 17.91 -0.54
C THR A 300 14.99 16.76 -0.98
N SER A 301 14.42 15.68 -1.49
CA SER A 301 15.18 14.56 -2.06
C SER A 301 16.04 15.00 -3.24
N ALA A 302 15.51 15.84 -4.13
CA ALA A 302 16.28 16.39 -5.24
C ALA A 302 17.39 17.35 -4.76
N GLU A 303 17.16 18.18 -3.73
CA GLU A 303 18.20 19.00 -3.11
C GLU A 303 19.33 18.15 -2.52
N MET A 304 19.01 17.06 -1.78
CA MET A 304 20.01 16.14 -1.27
C MET A 304 20.80 15.47 -2.40
N ALA A 305 20.10 15.02 -3.44
CA ALA A 305 20.73 14.39 -4.60
C ALA A 305 21.68 15.34 -5.35
N SER A 306 21.44 16.64 -5.34
CA SER A 306 22.37 17.64 -5.91
C SER A 306 23.72 17.72 -5.18
N VAL A 307 23.78 17.27 -3.92
CA VAL A 307 24.99 17.30 -3.08
C VAL A 307 25.66 15.94 -3.00
N VAL A 308 24.87 14.86 -2.80
CA VAL A 308 25.41 13.51 -2.55
C VAL A 308 25.16 12.53 -3.71
N GLY A 309 24.53 12.97 -4.77
CA GLY A 309 24.10 12.13 -5.89
C GLY A 309 22.73 11.48 -5.66
N PRO A 310 22.06 11.06 -6.75
CA PRO A 310 20.78 10.37 -6.68
C PRO A 310 20.95 8.94 -6.15
N PHE A 311 19.81 8.30 -5.77
CA PHE A 311 19.85 6.90 -5.38
C PHE A 311 20.31 5.99 -6.55
N PRO A 312 20.98 4.84 -6.27
CA PRO A 312 21.69 4.05 -7.29
C PRO A 312 20.85 3.67 -8.52
N LYS A 313 19.54 3.37 -8.31
CA LYS A 313 18.63 2.97 -9.39
C LYS A 313 17.86 4.12 -10.04
N TYR A 314 18.25 5.38 -9.79
CA TYR A 314 17.55 6.54 -10.35
C TYR A 314 17.70 6.63 -11.88
N SER A 315 18.89 6.49 -12.43
CA SER A 315 19.17 6.72 -13.85
C SER A 315 18.32 5.84 -14.78
N GLU A 316 18.10 4.59 -14.41
CA GLU A 316 17.28 3.63 -15.19
C GLU A 316 15.77 3.86 -15.02
N ASN A 317 15.33 4.62 -14.02
CA ASN A 317 13.92 4.89 -13.71
C ASN A 317 13.50 6.36 -13.88
N LYS A 318 14.43 7.23 -14.21
CA LYS A 318 14.28 8.69 -14.25
C LYS A 318 13.05 9.17 -15.00
N ASP A 319 12.87 8.70 -16.24
CA ASP A 319 11.76 9.16 -17.09
C ASP A 319 10.40 8.80 -16.50
N ASN A 320 10.28 7.60 -15.91
CA ASN A 320 9.06 7.18 -15.23
C ASN A 320 8.82 7.97 -13.94
N MET A 321 9.86 8.23 -13.17
CA MET A 321 9.76 9.01 -11.93
C MET A 321 9.32 10.45 -12.25
N LEU A 322 9.93 11.08 -13.24
CA LEU A 322 9.54 12.43 -13.69
C LEU A 322 8.13 12.48 -14.29
N ARG A 323 7.72 11.43 -15.02
CA ARG A 323 6.34 11.28 -15.50
C ARG A 323 5.34 11.27 -14.34
N VAL A 324 5.58 10.46 -13.31
CA VAL A 324 4.71 10.36 -12.13
C VAL A 324 4.68 11.68 -11.37
N MET A 325 5.83 12.30 -11.12
CA MET A 325 5.90 13.63 -10.48
C MET A 325 5.16 14.69 -11.30
N GLY A 326 5.29 14.65 -12.64
CA GLY A 326 4.55 15.52 -13.57
C GLY A 326 3.03 15.34 -13.46
N ASN A 327 2.55 14.10 -13.32
CA ASN A 327 1.13 13.84 -13.10
C ASN A 327 0.63 14.39 -11.76
N HIS A 328 1.38 14.23 -10.68
CA HIS A 328 1.04 14.86 -9.39
C HIS A 328 0.99 16.38 -9.46
N ARG A 329 1.94 17.01 -10.18
CA ARG A 329 1.89 18.45 -10.43
C ARG A 329 0.62 18.85 -11.19
N LYS A 330 0.26 18.11 -12.24
CA LYS A 330 -0.98 18.35 -13.01
C LYS A 330 -2.21 18.29 -12.13
N ALA A 331 -2.29 17.33 -11.20
CA ALA A 331 -3.38 17.24 -10.23
C ALA A 331 -3.46 18.45 -9.29
N ALA A 332 -2.33 19.08 -8.94
CA ALA A 332 -2.31 20.32 -8.17
C ALA A 332 -2.75 21.57 -8.98
N TYR A 333 -2.76 21.47 -10.30
CA TYR A 333 -3.17 22.52 -11.24
C TYR A 333 -4.52 22.23 -11.92
N ASP A 334 -5.28 21.25 -11.44
CA ASP A 334 -6.56 20.84 -12.02
C ASP A 334 -6.47 20.53 -13.53
N SER A 335 -5.36 19.98 -13.96
CA SER A 335 -5.13 19.60 -15.36
C SER A 335 -5.51 18.13 -15.57
N ASN A 336 -6.20 17.82 -16.67
CA ASN A 336 -6.72 16.49 -16.98
C ASN A 336 -5.88 15.74 -18.03
N ASP A 337 -4.71 16.23 -18.42
CA ASP A 337 -3.84 15.66 -19.46
C ASP A 337 -2.78 14.72 -18.88
N TYR A 338 -3.17 13.80 -18.00
CA TYR A 338 -2.29 12.83 -17.38
C TYR A 338 -1.60 11.91 -18.39
N VAL A 339 -0.34 11.56 -18.13
CA VAL A 339 0.47 10.72 -19.02
C VAL A 339 0.59 9.31 -18.47
N GLY A 340 0.18 8.30 -19.28
CA GLY A 340 0.32 6.88 -18.94
C GLY A 340 -0.60 6.42 -17.82
N ILE A 341 -1.79 6.99 -17.73
CA ILE A 341 -2.86 6.64 -16.80
C ILE A 341 -4.09 6.23 -17.62
N SER A 342 -4.73 5.14 -17.24
CA SER A 342 -5.84 4.52 -17.98
C SER A 342 -7.23 4.95 -17.50
N HIS A 343 -7.32 5.83 -16.51
CA HIS A 343 -8.59 6.26 -15.91
C HIS A 343 -8.54 7.75 -15.55
N ASP A 344 -9.73 8.36 -15.46
CA ASP A 344 -9.86 9.74 -15.04
C ASP A 344 -9.55 9.91 -13.54
N LEU A 345 -8.85 10.97 -13.20
CA LEU A 345 -8.48 11.31 -11.83
C LEU A 345 -9.19 12.58 -11.38
N LEU A 346 -9.52 12.64 -10.10
CA LEU A 346 -9.98 13.86 -9.46
C LEU A 346 -8.76 14.67 -9.01
N ALA A 347 -8.60 15.86 -9.58
CA ALA A 347 -7.60 16.83 -9.18
C ALA A 347 -8.03 17.61 -7.93
N ILE A 348 -7.17 18.50 -7.42
CA ILE A 348 -7.54 19.45 -6.37
C ILE A 348 -8.52 20.46 -6.97
N ASP A 349 -9.72 20.55 -6.39
CA ASP A 349 -10.70 21.57 -6.80
C ASP A 349 -10.20 22.96 -6.41
N GLN A 350 -9.78 23.73 -7.41
CA GLN A 350 -9.21 25.06 -7.23
C GLN A 350 -10.23 26.09 -6.73
N ASN A 351 -11.53 25.87 -6.98
CA ASN A 351 -12.58 26.80 -6.55
C ASN A 351 -12.93 26.64 -5.07
N LEU A 352 -12.65 25.46 -4.51
CA LEU A 352 -12.97 25.12 -3.12
C LEU A 352 -11.74 25.15 -2.21
N CYS A 353 -10.55 24.88 -2.76
CA CYS A 353 -9.33 24.87 -1.98
C CYS A 353 -8.96 26.29 -1.53
N PRO A 354 -8.62 26.52 -0.24
CA PRO A 354 -8.08 27.80 0.21
C PRO A 354 -6.84 28.20 -0.60
N ASP A 355 -6.78 29.45 -1.04
CA ASP A 355 -5.76 29.98 -1.97
C ASP A 355 -4.33 29.76 -1.47
N ASP A 356 -4.09 29.93 -0.17
CA ASP A 356 -2.78 29.75 0.46
C ASP A 356 -2.33 28.27 0.45
N LEU A 357 -3.26 27.35 0.72
CA LEU A 357 -2.98 25.90 0.66
C LEU A 357 -2.77 25.43 -0.78
N LEU A 358 -3.61 25.91 -1.72
CA LEU A 358 -3.47 25.59 -3.14
C LEU A 358 -2.12 26.06 -3.68
N LYS A 359 -1.76 27.32 -3.40
CA LYS A 359 -0.46 27.88 -3.79
C LYS A 359 0.68 27.09 -3.15
N GLY A 360 0.56 26.73 -1.89
CA GLY A 360 1.55 25.91 -1.19
C GLY A 360 1.79 24.57 -1.86
N ALA A 361 0.72 23.91 -2.33
CA ALA A 361 0.76 22.64 -3.06
C ALA A 361 1.45 22.79 -4.42
N GLN A 362 1.06 23.81 -5.20
CA GLN A 362 1.62 24.12 -6.52
C GLN A 362 3.12 24.43 -6.44
N ASP A 363 3.51 25.35 -5.55
CA ASP A 363 4.92 25.75 -5.35
C ASP A 363 5.81 24.55 -4.94
N SER A 364 5.29 23.59 -4.17
CA SER A 364 6.04 22.40 -3.77
C SER A 364 6.33 21.45 -4.94
N TRP A 365 5.34 21.23 -5.82
CA TRP A 365 5.52 20.39 -7.00
C TRP A 365 6.33 21.10 -8.10
N ASP A 366 6.20 22.41 -8.26
CA ASP A 366 7.03 23.19 -9.19
C ASP A 366 8.50 23.07 -8.80
N GLY A 367 8.82 23.30 -7.52
CA GLY A 367 10.18 23.15 -7.02
C GLY A 367 10.73 21.73 -7.11
N ALA A 368 9.88 20.70 -6.89
CA ALA A 368 10.28 19.32 -7.03
C ALA A 368 10.65 18.94 -8.48
N LEU A 369 9.86 19.41 -9.46
CA LEU A 369 10.15 19.15 -10.87
C LEU A 369 11.34 19.97 -11.40
N GLU A 370 11.45 21.23 -11.03
CA GLU A 370 12.57 22.09 -11.43
C GLU A 370 13.92 21.48 -10.99
N LEU A 371 14.01 21.07 -9.73
CA LEU A 371 15.21 20.43 -9.20
C LEU A 371 15.39 19.00 -9.76
N GLY A 372 14.32 18.22 -9.87
CA GLY A 372 14.36 16.88 -10.45
C GLY A 372 14.85 16.88 -11.90
N LEU A 373 14.44 17.88 -12.70
CA LEU A 373 14.92 18.06 -14.07
C LEU A 373 16.40 18.50 -14.10
N SER A 374 16.83 19.36 -13.17
CA SER A 374 18.22 19.85 -13.11
C SER A 374 19.23 18.76 -12.74
N LEU A 375 18.84 17.70 -12.02
CA LEU A 375 19.64 16.51 -11.77
C LEU A 375 19.99 15.71 -13.05
N ILE A 376 19.37 16.07 -14.17
CA ILE A 376 19.64 15.50 -15.50
C ILE A 376 21.03 15.89 -16.04
N HIS A 377 21.63 16.97 -15.56
CA HIS A 377 22.86 17.55 -16.09
C HIS A 377 24.12 17.26 -15.26
N ILE A 378 24.03 16.38 -14.26
CA ILE A 378 25.22 16.03 -13.46
C ILE A 378 25.54 14.55 -13.64
#